data_b09462ca5e3495860ed4a4b73352fde0
#
_entry.id   b09462ca5e3495860ed4a4b73352fde0
#
_cell.length_a   1.000
_cell.length_b   1.000
_cell.length_c   1.000
_cell.angle_alpha   90.00
_cell.angle_beta   90.00
_cell.angle_gamma   90.00
#
_symmetry.space_group_name_H-M   'P 1'
#
loop_
_entity.id
_entity.type
_entity.pdbx_description
1 polymer ?
#
loop_
_entity_poly.entity_id
_entity_poly.type
_entity_poly.pdbx_seq_one_letter_code
_entity_poly.pdbx_strand_id
1 'polypeptide(L)'
;YLNAKKDWKVKLEGGSIIPIFPGDKIAPFTPSRPNSAYGSFIENVLRHIGTGLNIPYELLLKDFSKTNYSSARAALLEAWRFFNGRRAWLANTWATPVYELWLEEAVNKGLVDAPDFYENRYAYTRCKWIGPGRGWVDPVKEAQACQLRMEIGLSTLENECASQGLDWEEVVEQRLREKNKLRE
;
A
#
# COMPACT_ATOMS: atom_id res chain seq x y z
N TYR A 1 -34.67 -11.37 61.28
CA TYR A 1 -34.40 -10.48 60.05
C TYR A 1 -33.13 -10.91 59.33
N LEU A 2 -31.96 -10.93 59.97
CA LEU A 2 -30.69 -11.30 59.38
C LEU A 2 -30.65 -12.76 58.90
N ASN A 3 -31.26 -13.70 59.59
CA ASN A 3 -31.33 -15.10 59.16
C ASN A 3 -32.28 -15.28 57.99
N ALA A 4 -33.42 -14.59 57.98
CA ALA A 4 -34.34 -14.59 56.83
C ALA A 4 -33.71 -14.03 55.59
N LYS A 5 -32.80 -13.03 55.73
CA LYS A 5 -32.06 -12.45 54.61
C LYS A 5 -30.98 -13.38 54.05
N LYS A 6 -30.33 -14.20 54.87
CA LYS A 6 -29.36 -15.22 54.50
C LYS A 6 -29.93 -16.32 53.62
N ASP A 7 -31.14 -16.75 53.93
CA ASP A 7 -31.81 -17.89 53.30
C ASP A 7 -32.70 -17.48 52.14
N TRP A 8 -32.75 -16.16 51.83
CA TRP A 8 -33.58 -15.61 50.77
C TRP A 8 -33.02 -15.93 49.40
N LYS A 9 -33.73 -16.75 48.65
CA LYS A 9 -33.40 -17.11 47.26
C LYS A 9 -34.53 -16.69 46.34
N VAL A 10 -34.20 -15.91 45.30
CA VAL A 10 -35.15 -15.47 44.28
C VAL A 10 -34.84 -16.13 42.96
N LYS A 11 -35.83 -16.78 42.36
CA LYS A 11 -35.75 -17.15 40.94
C LYS A 11 -36.17 -15.96 40.12
N LEU A 12 -35.31 -15.60 39.17
CA LEU A 12 -35.61 -14.53 38.18
C LEU A 12 -36.30 -15.18 36.99
N GLU A 13 -37.60 -14.98 36.86
CA GLU A 13 -38.40 -15.39 35.71
C GLU A 13 -39.05 -14.14 35.08
N GLY A 14 -39.42 -14.20 33.80
CA GLY A 14 -40.05 -13.06 33.15
C GLY A 14 -41.33 -12.60 33.88
N GLY A 15 -41.39 -11.32 34.26
CA GLY A 15 -42.52 -10.76 35.02
C GLY A 15 -42.51 -11.00 36.52
N SER A 16 -41.41 -11.52 37.11
CA SER A 16 -41.32 -11.76 38.56
C SER A 16 -41.31 -10.46 39.36
N ILE A 17 -42.17 -10.40 40.40
CA ILE A 17 -42.14 -9.35 41.43
C ILE A 17 -41.13 -9.78 42.48
N ILE A 18 -40.05 -9.05 42.63
CA ILE A 18 -39.01 -9.33 43.63
C ILE A 18 -39.26 -8.50 44.87
N PRO A 19 -39.67 -9.12 45.99
CA PRO A 19 -39.79 -8.41 47.25
C PRO A 19 -38.41 -8.09 47.79
N ILE A 20 -38.17 -6.87 48.21
CA ILE A 20 -36.91 -6.41 48.83
C ILE A 20 -37.16 -6.10 50.30
N PHE A 21 -36.12 -6.23 51.14
CA PHE A 21 -36.19 -5.90 52.55
C PHE A 21 -36.11 -4.36 52.75
N PRO A 22 -36.72 -3.83 53.82
CA PRO A 22 -36.60 -2.43 54.16
C PRO A 22 -35.15 -1.98 54.23
N GLY A 23 -34.80 -0.92 53.48
CA GLY A 23 -33.43 -0.39 53.41
C GLY A 23 -32.55 -0.96 52.28
N ASP A 24 -33.00 -2.03 51.58
CA ASP A 24 -32.31 -2.52 50.41
C ASP A 24 -32.57 -1.61 49.21
N LYS A 25 -31.57 -1.49 48.36
CA LYS A 25 -31.66 -0.71 47.09
C LYS A 25 -31.44 -1.65 45.94
N ILE A 26 -32.24 -1.51 44.88
CA ILE A 26 -31.99 -2.18 43.60
C ILE A 26 -31.00 -1.34 42.80
N ALA A 27 -29.84 -1.93 42.52
CA ALA A 27 -28.90 -1.36 41.58
C ALA A 27 -29.15 -2.03 40.20
N PRO A 28 -29.74 -1.34 39.23
CA PRO A 28 -29.91 -1.93 37.89
C PRO A 28 -28.52 -2.09 37.25
N PHE A 29 -28.18 -3.33 36.90
CA PHE A 29 -27.04 -3.59 36.03
C PHE A 29 -27.45 -3.31 34.56
N THR A 30 -27.07 -2.19 34.05
CA THR A 30 -27.32 -1.85 32.66
C THR A 30 -26.04 -2.19 31.89
N PRO A 31 -26.01 -3.28 31.13
CA PRO A 31 -24.84 -3.58 30.29
C PRO A 31 -24.70 -2.50 29.20
N SER A 32 -23.59 -1.79 29.21
CA SER A 32 -23.27 -0.76 28.22
C SER A 32 -22.71 -1.36 26.90
N ARG A 33 -23.30 -2.49 26.49
CA ARG A 33 -22.92 -3.12 25.21
C ARG A 33 -24.09 -3.04 24.23
N PRO A 34 -23.80 -2.70 22.93
CA PRO A 34 -22.51 -2.37 22.34
C PRO A 34 -21.97 -1.02 22.82
N ASN A 35 -20.65 -0.93 23.06
CA ASN A 35 -19.99 0.32 23.44
C ASN A 35 -19.98 1.27 22.25
N SER A 36 -20.60 2.44 22.35
CA SER A 36 -20.64 3.46 21.31
C SER A 36 -19.24 3.98 20.91
N ALA A 37 -18.25 3.88 21.79
CA ALA A 37 -16.87 4.26 21.54
C ALA A 37 -16.03 3.17 20.84
N TYR A 38 -16.58 1.98 20.61
CA TYR A 38 -15.82 0.87 20.02
C TYR A 38 -15.29 1.20 18.61
N GLY A 39 -16.13 1.79 17.77
CA GLY A 39 -15.75 2.18 16.41
C GLY A 39 -14.58 3.17 16.38
N SER A 40 -14.64 4.23 17.18
CA SER A 40 -13.57 5.23 17.27
C SER A 40 -12.29 4.66 17.89
N PHE A 41 -12.40 3.76 18.85
CA PHE A 41 -11.25 3.07 19.44
C PHE A 41 -10.51 2.23 18.38
N ILE A 42 -11.23 1.40 17.63
CA ILE A 42 -10.64 0.58 16.55
C ILE A 42 -10.02 1.47 15.46
N GLU A 43 -10.70 2.56 15.07
CA GLU A 43 -10.14 3.51 14.09
C GLU A 43 -8.79 4.08 14.56
N ASN A 44 -8.67 4.48 15.81
CA ASN A 44 -7.42 4.96 16.39
C ASN A 44 -6.33 3.89 16.41
N VAL A 45 -6.66 2.65 16.81
CA VAL A 45 -5.71 1.53 16.79
C VAL A 45 -5.19 1.28 15.37
N LEU A 46 -6.07 1.27 14.36
CA LEU A 46 -5.69 1.07 12.98
C LEU A 46 -4.83 2.22 12.43
N ARG A 47 -5.07 3.47 12.86
CA ARG A 47 -4.20 4.60 12.53
C ARG A 47 -2.80 4.43 13.11
N HIS A 48 -2.67 3.96 14.35
CA HIS A 48 -1.37 3.65 14.96
C HIS A 48 -0.64 2.53 14.22
N ILE A 49 -1.35 1.48 13.82
CA ILE A 49 -0.79 0.39 13.01
C ILE A 49 -0.30 0.93 11.66
N GLY A 50 -1.13 1.72 10.97
CA GLY A 50 -0.77 2.36 9.72
C GLY A 50 0.48 3.21 9.83
N THR A 51 0.58 4.02 10.88
CA THR A 51 1.78 4.84 11.17
C THR A 51 3.02 3.97 11.38
N GLY A 52 2.91 2.87 12.13
CA GLY A 52 4.02 1.95 12.34
C GLY A 52 4.49 1.23 11.06
N LEU A 53 3.59 1.03 10.10
CA LEU A 53 3.87 0.44 8.80
C LEU A 53 4.24 1.47 7.71
N ASN A 54 4.18 2.77 8.00
CA ASN A 54 4.25 3.86 7.01
C ASN A 54 3.22 3.73 5.88
N ILE A 55 2.03 3.25 6.22
CA ILE A 55 0.90 3.12 5.29
C ILE A 55 -0.22 4.04 5.77
N PRO A 56 -0.73 4.96 4.94
CA PRO A 56 -1.89 5.77 5.27
C PRO A 56 -3.10 4.92 5.65
N TYR A 57 -3.89 5.41 6.60
CA TYR A 57 -5.09 4.73 7.11
C TYR A 57 -6.06 4.36 5.99
N GLU A 58 -6.25 5.26 5.03
CA GLU A 58 -7.13 5.09 3.88
C GLU A 58 -6.71 3.92 2.98
N LEU A 59 -5.40 3.71 2.82
CA LEU A 59 -4.86 2.56 2.09
C LEU A 59 -4.93 1.27 2.90
N LEU A 60 -4.67 1.34 4.20
CA LEU A 60 -4.71 0.18 5.09
C LEU A 60 -6.11 -0.46 5.11
N LEU A 61 -7.15 0.37 5.20
CA LEU A 61 -8.54 -0.07 5.21
C LEU A 61 -9.19 -0.10 3.84
N LYS A 62 -8.56 0.47 2.81
CA LYS A 62 -9.16 0.70 1.48
C LYS A 62 -10.44 1.53 1.56
N ASP A 63 -10.50 2.45 2.53
CA ASP A 63 -11.66 3.30 2.79
C ASP A 63 -11.30 4.77 2.64
N PHE A 64 -11.80 5.38 1.57
CA PHE A 64 -11.62 6.79 1.25
C PHE A 64 -12.90 7.63 1.52
N SER A 65 -13.92 7.05 2.14
CA SER A 65 -15.23 7.69 2.34
C SER A 65 -15.19 8.98 3.18
N LYS A 66 -14.19 9.09 4.05
CA LYS A 66 -13.99 10.25 4.94
C LYS A 66 -12.95 11.26 4.42
N THR A 67 -12.41 11.06 3.23
CA THR A 67 -11.37 11.92 2.64
C THR A 67 -11.88 12.65 1.42
N ASN A 68 -11.39 13.88 1.20
CA ASN A 68 -11.59 14.58 -0.05
C ASN A 68 -10.49 14.19 -1.07
N TYR A 69 -10.70 14.55 -2.34
CA TYR A 69 -9.78 14.27 -3.43
C TYR A 69 -8.33 14.70 -3.15
N SER A 70 -8.14 15.91 -2.61
CA SER A 70 -6.80 16.45 -2.35
C SER A 70 -6.08 15.68 -1.24
N SER A 71 -6.79 15.34 -0.16
CA SER A 71 -6.25 14.56 0.96
C SER A 71 -5.95 13.12 0.53
N ALA A 72 -6.84 12.48 -0.22
CA ALA A 72 -6.61 11.15 -0.77
C ALA A 72 -5.39 11.11 -1.68
N ARG A 73 -5.25 12.13 -2.57
CA ARG A 73 -4.08 12.24 -3.44
C ARG A 73 -2.79 12.42 -2.64
N ALA A 74 -2.78 13.27 -1.61
CA ALA A 74 -1.62 13.47 -0.76
C ALA A 74 -1.21 12.16 -0.05
N ALA A 75 -2.17 11.42 0.50
CA ALA A 75 -1.94 10.13 1.13
C ALA A 75 -1.36 9.09 0.14
N LEU A 76 -1.88 9.03 -1.08
CA LEU A 76 -1.36 8.15 -2.13
C LEU A 76 0.07 8.52 -2.53
N LEU A 77 0.40 9.81 -2.67
CA LEU A 77 1.75 10.26 -3.01
C LEU A 77 2.76 9.91 -1.91
N GLU A 78 2.37 10.06 -0.64
CA GLU A 78 3.22 9.69 0.50
C GLU A 78 3.48 8.17 0.52
N ALA A 79 2.44 7.36 0.36
CA ALA A 79 2.59 5.91 0.27
C ALA A 79 3.49 5.49 -0.90
N TRP A 80 3.34 6.09 -2.08
CA TRP A 80 4.20 5.81 -3.23
C TRP A 80 5.66 6.17 -3.00
N ARG A 81 5.93 7.29 -2.31
CA ARG A 81 7.30 7.66 -1.94
C ARG A 81 7.93 6.58 -1.06
N PHE A 82 7.21 6.10 -0.07
CA PHE A 82 7.67 5.01 0.79
C PHE A 82 7.89 3.71 0.01
N PHE A 83 6.92 3.28 -0.80
CA PHE A 83 7.02 2.05 -1.60
C PHE A 83 8.17 2.10 -2.60
N ASN A 84 8.39 3.24 -3.26
CA ASN A 84 9.52 3.41 -4.18
C ASN A 84 10.87 3.32 -3.46
N GLY A 85 10.99 3.90 -2.26
CA GLY A 85 12.18 3.77 -1.43
C GLY A 85 12.45 2.30 -1.05
N ARG A 86 11.42 1.56 -0.63
CA ARG A 86 11.53 0.13 -0.31
C ARG A 86 11.87 -0.72 -1.53
N ARG A 87 11.29 -0.41 -2.68
CA ARG A 87 11.61 -1.08 -3.95
C ARG A 87 13.08 -0.84 -4.34
N ALA A 88 13.53 0.41 -4.29
CA ALA A 88 14.93 0.73 -4.59
C ALA A 88 15.89 0.02 -3.65
N TRP A 89 15.57 -0.03 -2.37
CA TRP A 89 16.35 -0.80 -1.40
C TRP A 89 16.41 -2.28 -1.76
N LEU A 90 15.28 -2.93 -2.08
CA LEU A 90 15.24 -4.35 -2.47
C LEU A 90 16.01 -4.60 -3.77
N ALA A 91 15.84 -3.72 -4.76
CA ALA A 91 16.55 -3.82 -6.04
C ALA A 91 18.06 -3.77 -5.83
N ASN A 92 18.55 -2.80 -5.06
CA ASN A 92 19.98 -2.60 -4.85
C ASN A 92 20.62 -3.66 -3.93
N THR A 93 19.90 -4.13 -2.91
CA THR A 93 20.46 -5.09 -1.93
C THR A 93 20.33 -6.55 -2.34
N TRP A 94 19.38 -6.87 -3.19
CA TRP A 94 19.11 -8.25 -3.56
C TRP A 94 19.06 -8.48 -5.07
N ALA A 95 18.19 -7.79 -5.80
CA ALA A 95 17.94 -8.13 -7.20
C ALA A 95 19.15 -7.83 -8.09
N THR A 96 19.78 -6.66 -7.94
CA THR A 96 20.97 -6.29 -8.73
C THR A 96 22.16 -7.21 -8.45
N PRO A 97 22.56 -7.51 -7.21
CA PRO A 97 23.64 -8.49 -6.94
C PRO A 97 23.34 -9.88 -7.51
N VAL A 98 22.11 -10.36 -7.42
CA VAL A 98 21.73 -11.66 -8.02
C VAL A 98 21.86 -11.63 -9.54
N TYR A 99 21.40 -10.54 -10.17
CA TYR A 99 21.54 -10.36 -11.61
C TYR A 99 23.00 -10.30 -12.06
N GLU A 100 23.84 -9.57 -11.34
CA GLU A 100 25.26 -9.47 -11.63
C GLU A 100 25.96 -10.83 -11.58
N LEU A 101 25.68 -11.64 -10.55
CA LEU A 101 26.24 -12.99 -10.42
C LEU A 101 25.72 -13.92 -11.52
N TRP A 102 24.43 -13.84 -11.85
CA TRP A 102 23.85 -14.62 -12.94
C TRP A 102 24.47 -14.25 -14.29
N LEU A 103 24.65 -12.95 -14.57
CA LEU A 103 25.23 -12.49 -15.82
C LEU A 103 26.69 -12.92 -15.96
N GLU A 104 27.47 -12.79 -14.90
CA GLU A 104 28.86 -13.27 -14.86
C GLU A 104 28.96 -14.78 -15.15
N GLU A 105 28.07 -15.59 -14.56
CA GLU A 105 28.00 -17.02 -14.84
C GLU A 105 27.59 -17.30 -16.30
N ALA A 106 26.64 -16.54 -16.84
CA ALA A 106 26.18 -16.68 -18.23
C ALA A 106 27.29 -16.35 -19.23
N VAL A 107 28.07 -15.28 -18.99
CA VAL A 107 29.22 -14.91 -19.80
C VAL A 107 30.30 -15.99 -19.73
N ASN A 108 30.65 -16.48 -18.55
CA ASN A 108 31.66 -17.53 -18.37
C ASN A 108 31.24 -18.86 -19.02
N LYS A 109 29.99 -19.15 -19.13
CA LYS A 109 29.45 -20.31 -19.86
C LYS A 109 29.31 -20.09 -21.37
N GLY A 110 29.61 -18.90 -21.88
CA GLY A 110 29.45 -18.53 -23.29
C GLY A 110 28.01 -18.41 -23.76
N LEU A 111 27.06 -18.23 -22.83
CA LEU A 111 25.65 -18.00 -23.15
C LEU A 111 25.36 -16.57 -23.57
N VAL A 112 26.20 -15.64 -23.15
CA VAL A 112 26.13 -14.20 -23.49
C VAL A 112 27.50 -13.80 -24.03
N ASP A 113 27.50 -13.20 -25.20
CA ASP A 113 28.73 -12.67 -25.81
C ASP A 113 29.04 -11.30 -25.19
N ALA A 114 30.10 -11.24 -24.40
CA ALA A 114 30.58 -10.04 -23.73
C ALA A 114 32.13 -10.11 -23.60
N PRO A 115 32.87 -9.86 -24.69
CA PRO A 115 34.31 -10.11 -24.76
C PRO A 115 35.14 -9.28 -23.76
N ASP A 116 34.69 -8.10 -23.37
CA ASP A 116 35.34 -7.19 -22.44
C ASP A 116 34.55 -7.04 -21.10
N PHE A 117 33.82 -8.09 -20.71
CA PHE A 117 32.94 -8.07 -19.54
C PHE A 117 33.62 -7.61 -18.26
N TYR A 118 34.80 -8.15 -17.96
CA TYR A 118 35.52 -7.83 -16.71
C TYR A 118 36.09 -6.42 -16.69
N GLU A 119 36.41 -5.85 -17.84
CA GLU A 119 36.92 -4.48 -17.99
C GLU A 119 35.78 -3.48 -17.91
N ASN A 120 34.62 -3.83 -18.48
CA ASN A 120 33.44 -2.97 -18.59
C ASN A 120 32.23 -3.52 -17.81
N ARG A 121 32.46 -4.26 -16.71
CA ARG A 121 31.41 -4.93 -15.93
C ARG A 121 30.21 -4.02 -15.63
N TYR A 122 30.47 -2.79 -15.21
CA TYR A 122 29.40 -1.83 -14.90
C TYR A 122 28.48 -1.54 -16.09
N ALA A 123 29.01 -1.45 -17.29
CA ALA A 123 28.20 -1.19 -18.49
C ALA A 123 27.26 -2.38 -18.81
N TYR A 124 27.76 -3.62 -18.63
CA TYR A 124 26.99 -4.84 -18.88
C TYR A 124 25.97 -5.12 -17.76
N THR A 125 26.30 -4.83 -16.51
CA THR A 125 25.40 -5.10 -15.37
C THR A 125 24.41 -3.98 -15.10
N ARG A 126 24.54 -2.84 -15.79
CA ARG A 126 23.62 -1.72 -15.63
C ARG A 126 22.21 -2.13 -16.04
N CYS A 127 21.29 -2.12 -15.09
CA CYS A 127 19.91 -2.50 -15.31
C CYS A 127 18.95 -1.54 -14.58
N LYS A 128 17.72 -1.51 -15.03
CA LYS A 128 16.63 -0.75 -14.40
C LYS A 128 15.51 -1.70 -14.01
N TRP A 129 15.20 -1.74 -12.73
CA TRP A 129 14.12 -2.57 -12.20
C TRP A 129 12.78 -1.85 -12.32
N ILE A 130 12.00 -2.24 -13.32
CA ILE A 130 10.68 -1.68 -13.59
C ILE A 130 9.67 -2.45 -12.73
N GLY A 131 8.94 -1.75 -11.88
CA GLY A 131 7.89 -2.33 -11.07
C GLY A 131 6.50 -1.90 -11.56
N PRO A 132 5.43 -2.40 -10.92
CA PRO A 132 4.08 -2.00 -11.26
C PRO A 132 3.92 -0.48 -11.26
N GLY A 133 3.20 0.05 -12.23
CA GLY A 133 2.88 1.47 -12.31
C GLY A 133 2.00 1.91 -11.13
N ARG A 134 2.11 3.18 -10.77
CA ARG A 134 1.33 3.74 -9.65
C ARG A 134 -0.17 3.92 -9.95
N GLY A 135 -0.58 3.76 -11.20
CA GLY A 135 -1.89 4.17 -11.66
C GLY A 135 -2.06 5.69 -11.73
N TRP A 136 -3.09 6.15 -12.39
CA TRP A 136 -3.38 7.57 -12.56
C TRP A 136 -4.62 7.95 -11.74
N VAL A 137 -4.50 9.03 -10.98
CA VAL A 137 -5.63 9.62 -10.26
C VAL A 137 -6.39 10.59 -11.17
N ASP A 138 -5.66 11.36 -11.99
CA ASP A 138 -6.20 12.25 -13.02
C ASP A 138 -5.41 12.03 -14.33
N PRO A 139 -5.88 11.13 -15.21
CA PRO A 139 -5.13 10.74 -16.40
C PRO A 139 -4.75 11.90 -17.32
N VAL A 140 -5.65 12.88 -17.49
CA VAL A 140 -5.41 14.03 -18.38
C VAL A 140 -4.31 14.93 -17.84
N LYS A 141 -4.42 15.35 -16.58
CA LYS A 141 -3.41 16.21 -15.95
C LYS A 141 -2.07 15.52 -15.81
N GLU A 142 -2.05 14.21 -15.53
CA GLU A 142 -0.82 13.45 -15.40
C GLU A 142 -0.13 13.26 -16.76
N ALA A 143 -0.89 13.02 -17.84
CA ALA A 143 -0.35 12.97 -19.20
C ALA A 143 0.23 14.31 -19.65
N GLN A 144 -0.48 15.42 -19.37
CA GLN A 144 0.03 16.77 -19.64
C GLN A 144 1.31 17.09 -18.85
N ALA A 145 1.35 16.71 -17.56
CA ALA A 145 2.52 16.90 -16.73
C ALA A 145 3.71 16.06 -17.22
N CYS A 146 3.47 14.82 -17.68
CA CYS A 146 4.47 13.97 -18.32
C CYS A 146 5.06 14.62 -19.57
N GLN A 147 4.21 15.07 -20.49
CA GLN A 147 4.63 15.77 -21.69
C GLN A 147 5.49 17.00 -21.34
N LEU A 148 5.02 17.85 -20.43
CA LEU A 148 5.74 19.05 -20.04
C LEU A 148 7.11 18.72 -19.41
N ARG A 149 7.21 17.72 -18.56
CA ARG A 149 8.49 17.30 -17.96
C ARG A 149 9.49 16.83 -19.01
N MET A 150 9.02 16.13 -20.06
CA MET A 150 9.88 15.72 -21.16
C MET A 150 10.31 16.91 -22.02
N GLU A 151 9.41 17.83 -22.34
CA GLU A 151 9.69 19.03 -23.13
C GLU A 151 10.74 19.94 -22.49
N ILE A 152 10.68 20.15 -21.17
CA ILE A 152 11.64 20.99 -20.43
C ILE A 152 12.89 20.23 -19.97
N GLY A 153 13.03 18.94 -20.33
CA GLY A 153 14.22 18.14 -20.03
C GLY A 153 14.33 17.65 -18.60
N LEU A 154 13.25 17.70 -17.78
CA LEU A 154 13.22 17.17 -16.42
C LEU A 154 13.02 15.65 -16.36
N SER A 155 12.55 15.03 -17.45
CA SER A 155 12.32 13.59 -17.52
C SER A 155 12.64 13.07 -18.91
N THR A 156 12.77 11.74 -19.01
CA THR A 156 12.99 11.03 -20.27
C THR A 156 11.84 10.07 -20.54
N LEU A 157 11.67 9.63 -21.80
CA LEU A 157 10.68 8.63 -22.17
C LEU A 157 10.85 7.35 -21.35
N GLU A 158 12.09 6.91 -21.15
CA GLU A 158 12.43 5.77 -20.32
C GLU A 158 11.90 5.92 -18.88
N ASN A 159 12.11 7.08 -18.25
CA ASN A 159 11.66 7.33 -16.89
C ASN A 159 10.14 7.39 -16.79
N GLU A 160 9.47 8.04 -17.75
CA GLU A 160 8.01 8.12 -17.76
C GLU A 160 7.37 6.74 -18.01
N CYS A 161 7.90 5.94 -18.95
CA CYS A 161 7.46 4.56 -19.17
C CYS A 161 7.67 3.69 -17.91
N ALA A 162 8.87 3.72 -17.32
CA ALA A 162 9.17 2.97 -16.11
C ALA A 162 8.28 3.36 -14.93
N SER A 163 7.86 4.62 -14.81
CA SER A 163 6.91 5.08 -13.79
C SER A 163 5.52 4.47 -13.96
N GLN A 164 5.18 4.02 -15.15
CA GLN A 164 3.92 3.35 -15.50
C GLN A 164 4.07 1.82 -15.56
N GLY A 165 5.25 1.29 -15.23
CA GLY A 165 5.50 -0.15 -15.27
C GLY A 165 5.77 -0.70 -16.68
N LEU A 166 6.16 0.16 -17.61
CA LEU A 166 6.41 -0.18 -19.01
C LEU A 166 7.89 -0.08 -19.34
N ASP A 167 8.37 -0.95 -20.23
CA ASP A 167 9.66 -0.80 -20.87
C ASP A 167 9.53 0.15 -22.07
N TRP A 168 10.39 1.17 -22.12
CA TRP A 168 10.32 2.17 -23.19
C TRP A 168 10.74 1.61 -24.56
N GLU A 169 11.65 0.64 -24.61
CA GLU A 169 12.09 0.00 -25.86
C GLU A 169 10.94 -0.80 -26.46
N GLU A 170 10.24 -1.63 -25.65
CA GLU A 170 9.05 -2.35 -26.08
C GLU A 170 7.95 -1.41 -26.58
N VAL A 171 7.73 -0.30 -25.88
CA VAL A 171 6.74 0.72 -26.28
C VAL A 171 7.10 1.35 -27.63
N VAL A 172 8.37 1.70 -27.85
CA VAL A 172 8.83 2.30 -29.11
C VAL A 172 8.73 1.28 -30.26
N GLU A 173 9.18 0.06 -30.05
CA GLU A 173 9.07 -1.00 -31.06
C GLU A 173 7.61 -1.26 -31.45
N GLN A 174 6.72 -1.35 -30.47
CA GLN A 174 5.31 -1.57 -30.71
C GLN A 174 4.70 -0.41 -31.53
N ARG A 175 4.99 0.83 -31.15
CA ARG A 175 4.53 2.02 -31.89
C ARG A 175 5.04 2.05 -33.34
N LEU A 176 6.27 1.62 -33.58
CA LEU A 176 6.83 1.50 -34.93
C LEU A 176 6.08 0.45 -35.75
N ARG A 177 5.79 -0.73 -35.17
CA ARG A 177 5.00 -1.79 -35.83
C ARG A 177 3.60 -1.28 -36.18
N GLU A 178 2.93 -0.60 -35.28
CA GLU A 178 1.59 -0.03 -35.50
C GLU A 178 1.61 1.04 -36.61
N LYS A 179 2.59 1.95 -36.57
CA LYS A 179 2.73 3.00 -37.60
C LYS A 179 2.96 2.41 -38.99
N ASN A 180 3.74 1.34 -39.10
CA ASN A 180 3.97 0.67 -40.39
C ASN A 180 2.70 0.01 -40.90
N LYS A 181 1.95 -0.70 -40.06
CA LYS A 181 0.65 -1.31 -40.42
C LYS A 181 -0.43 -0.30 -40.83
N LEU A 182 -0.42 0.90 -40.26
CA LEU A 182 -1.38 1.96 -40.62
C LEU A 182 -1.03 2.67 -41.95
N ARG A 183 0.16 2.41 -42.49
CA ARG A 183 0.61 2.96 -43.79
C ARG A 183 0.40 2.00 -44.95
N GLU A 184 0.16 0.72 -44.68
CA GLU A 184 -0.27 -0.30 -45.64
C GLU A 184 -1.77 -0.20 -45.91
#